data_df5b21b14422d305d78ca8e58e8fdb9b
#
_entry.id   df5b21b14422d305d78ca8e58e8fdb9b
#
_cell.length_a   1.000
_cell.length_b   1.000
_cell.length_c   1.000
_cell.angle_alpha   90.00
_cell.angle_beta   90.00
_cell.angle_gamma   90.00
#
_symmetry.space_group_name_H-M   'P 1'
#
loop_
_entity.id
_entity.type
_entity.pdbx_description
1 polymer ?
#
loop_
_entity_poly.entity_id
_entity_poly.type
_entity_poly.pdbx_seq_one_letter_code
_entity_poly.pdbx_strand_id
1 'polypeptide(L)'
;MPIISKEDFKINVKFDKPILSLDYGEKRIGIAISNPECSIAFPKEVLRRIRIREDVEYIKNYILENKIQAVIIGMPYNMDGTEGKNCQTIRMFASHLLKSINVNIIF
;
A
#
# COMPACT_ATOMS: atom_id res chain seq x y z
N MET A 1 1.30 11.08 8.59
CA MET A 1 2.25 10.77 8.11
C MET A 1 2.18 10.18 6.93
N PRO A 2 2.73 9.76 6.49
CA PRO A 2 2.80 10.26 5.30
C PRO A 2 3.35 9.31 4.32
N ILE A 3 3.39 9.83 3.16
CA ILE A 3 4.10 9.21 2.06
C ILE A 3 5.57 9.49 2.31
N ILE A 4 6.39 8.43 2.37
CA ILE A 4 7.81 8.57 2.64
C ILE A 4 8.63 8.07 1.46
N SER A 5 9.87 8.50 1.39
CA SER A 5 10.79 8.10 0.33
C SER A 5 11.32 6.68 0.59
N LYS A 6 11.90 6.06 -0.44
CA LYS A 6 12.54 4.75 -0.30
C LYS A 6 13.70 4.81 0.69
N GLU A 7 14.43 5.93 0.70
CA GLU A 7 15.56 6.10 1.60
C GLU A 7 15.10 6.17 3.05
N ASP A 8 14.06 6.94 3.32
CA ASP A 8 13.50 7.03 4.67
C ASP A 8 12.94 5.68 5.11
N PHE A 9 12.33 4.94 4.19
CA PHE A 9 11.82 3.62 4.49
C PHE A 9 12.94 2.66 4.91
N LYS A 10 14.04 2.63 4.16
CA LYS A 10 15.17 1.76 4.48
C LYS A 10 15.75 2.04 5.86
N ILE A 11 15.73 3.29 6.29
CA ILE A 11 16.23 3.69 7.61
C ILE A 11 15.25 3.29 8.70
N ASN A 12 13.96 3.39 8.44
CA ASN A 12 12.93 3.24 9.47
C ASN A 12 12.24 1.87 9.50
N VAL A 13 12.54 0.98 8.55
CA VAL A 13 11.90 -0.32 8.52
C VAL A 13 12.33 -1.16 9.72
N LYS A 14 11.37 -1.84 10.33
CA LYS A 14 11.61 -2.73 11.46
C LYS A 14 11.47 -4.17 10.98
N PHE A 15 12.33 -5.05 11.45
CA PHE A 15 12.33 -6.45 11.03
C PHE A 15 11.52 -7.34 11.97
N ASP A 16 10.62 -6.75 12.74
CA ASP A 16 9.72 -7.46 13.63
C ASP A 16 8.24 -7.26 13.27
N LYS A 17 7.95 -6.51 12.19
CA LYS A 17 6.59 -6.23 11.77
C LYS A 17 6.45 -6.38 10.25
N PRO A 18 5.31 -6.90 9.80
CA PRO A 18 5.11 -7.12 8.36
C PRO A 18 4.83 -5.83 7.59
N ILE A 19 5.03 -5.93 6.29
CA ILE A 19 4.74 -4.88 5.32
C ILE A 19 3.61 -5.36 4.42
N LEU A 20 2.67 -4.47 4.15
CA LEU A 20 1.57 -4.74 3.23
C LEU A 20 1.94 -4.21 1.85
N SER A 21 1.77 -5.03 0.82
CA SER A 21 2.01 -4.63 -0.56
C SER A 21 0.69 -4.65 -1.32
N LEU A 22 0.40 -3.57 -2.03
CA LEU A 22 -0.81 -3.43 -2.81
C LEU A 22 -0.48 -3.22 -4.28
N ASP A 23 -1.12 -4.02 -5.13
CA ASP A 23 -1.13 -3.81 -6.57
C ASP A 23 -2.51 -3.24 -6.91
N TYR A 24 -2.60 -1.91 -6.97
CA TYR A 24 -3.87 -1.22 -7.13
C TYR A 24 -4.20 -1.08 -8.61
N GLY A 25 -5.02 -1.99 -9.09
CA GLY A 25 -5.43 -2.01 -10.48
C GLY A 25 -6.71 -1.23 -10.73
N GLU A 26 -7.14 -1.24 -11.96
CA GLU A 26 -8.34 -0.53 -12.38
C GLU A 26 -9.60 -1.12 -11.76
N LYS A 27 -9.66 -2.44 -11.65
CA LYS A 27 -10.84 -3.15 -11.13
C LYS A 27 -10.55 -3.98 -9.89
N ARG A 28 -9.27 -4.26 -9.60
CA ARG A 28 -8.88 -5.17 -8.53
C ARG A 28 -7.69 -4.63 -7.78
N ILE A 29 -7.59 -5.02 -6.53
CA ILE A 29 -6.42 -4.72 -5.69
C ILE A 29 -5.81 -6.06 -5.29
N GLY A 30 -4.57 -6.30 -5.72
CA GLY A 30 -3.80 -7.46 -5.27
C GLY A 30 -3.20 -7.15 -3.92
N ILE A 31 -3.32 -8.07 -2.97
CA ILE A 31 -2.87 -7.88 -1.60
C ILE A 31 -1.84 -8.95 -1.26
N ALA A 32 -0.68 -8.51 -0.78
CA ALA A 32 0.35 -9.41 -0.29
C ALA A 32 0.89 -8.88 1.04
N ILE A 33 1.31 -9.77 1.91
CA ILE A 33 1.84 -9.40 3.22
C ILE A 33 3.19 -10.10 3.40
N SER A 34 4.20 -9.36 3.84
CA SER A 34 5.49 -9.95 4.15
C SER A 34 5.45 -10.69 5.48
N ASN A 35 6.39 -11.64 5.67
CA ASN A 35 6.63 -12.15 7.01
C ASN A 35 7.20 -11.01 7.88
N PRO A 36 7.19 -11.15 9.23
CA PRO A 36 7.70 -10.08 10.09
C PRO A 36 9.15 -9.68 9.81
N GLU A 37 9.98 -10.63 9.35
CA GLU A 37 11.37 -10.35 9.02
C GLU A 37 11.54 -9.64 7.68
N CYS A 38 10.44 -9.43 6.95
CA CYS A 38 10.42 -8.74 5.65
C CYS A 38 11.30 -9.40 4.57
N SER A 39 11.47 -10.72 4.67
CA SER A 39 12.29 -11.47 3.71
C SER A 39 11.47 -12.15 2.61
N ILE A 40 10.20 -12.45 2.87
CA ILE A 40 9.31 -13.15 1.94
C ILE A 40 7.96 -12.45 1.94
N ALA A 41 7.37 -12.28 0.76
CA ALA A 41 6.01 -11.75 0.62
C ALA A 41 5.06 -12.89 0.25
N PHE A 42 3.92 -12.95 0.91
CA PHE A 42 2.90 -13.96 0.70
C PHE A 42 1.66 -13.32 0.06
N PRO A 43 1.25 -13.74 -1.13
CA PRO A 43 -0.03 -13.30 -1.69
C PRO A 43 -1.17 -13.73 -0.77
N LYS A 44 -2.08 -12.81 -0.49
CA LYS A 44 -3.23 -13.09 0.38
C LYS A 44 -4.52 -13.21 -0.39
N GLU A 45 -4.84 -12.20 -1.20
CA GLU A 45 -6.05 -12.23 -1.99
C GLU A 45 -6.03 -11.16 -3.07
N VAL A 46 -6.98 -11.26 -3.98
CA VAL A 46 -7.26 -10.20 -4.95
C VAL A 46 -8.65 -9.68 -4.62
N LEU A 47 -8.73 -8.43 -4.20
CA LEU A 47 -9.97 -7.78 -3.82
C LEU A 47 -10.57 -7.09 -5.03
N ARG A 48 -11.85 -7.32 -5.29
CA ARG A 48 -12.56 -6.58 -6.33
C ARG A 48 -12.92 -5.19 -5.79
N ARG A 49 -12.53 -4.15 -6.51
CA ARG A 49 -12.82 -2.77 -6.09
C ARG A 49 -14.32 -2.49 -6.17
N ILE A 50 -14.84 -1.82 -5.15
CA ILE A 50 -16.22 -1.38 -5.10
C ILE A 50 -16.24 0.14 -5.22
N ARG A 51 -15.82 0.84 -4.19
CA ARG A 51 -15.61 2.28 -4.20
C ARG A 51 -14.55 2.61 -3.15
N ILE A 52 -13.96 3.79 -3.25
CA ILE A 52 -12.81 4.15 -2.43
C ILE A 52 -13.10 3.96 -0.93
N ARG A 53 -14.28 4.36 -0.46
CA ARG A 53 -14.62 4.24 0.96
C ARG A 53 -14.53 2.80 1.46
N GLU A 54 -15.16 1.89 0.76
CA GLU A 54 -15.16 0.48 1.17
C GLU A 54 -13.79 -0.15 1.00
N ASP A 55 -13.09 0.19 -0.08
CA ASP A 55 -11.76 -0.34 -0.35
C ASP A 55 -10.78 0.11 0.74
N VAL A 56 -10.83 1.38 1.12
CA VAL A 56 -10.01 1.91 2.20
C VAL A 56 -10.30 1.22 3.52
N GLU A 57 -11.57 1.01 3.84
CA GLU A 57 -11.95 0.35 5.08
C GLU A 57 -11.44 -1.09 5.12
N TYR A 58 -11.53 -1.79 4.01
CA TYR A 58 -11.03 -3.17 3.91
C TYR A 58 -9.52 -3.24 4.13
N ILE A 59 -8.79 -2.36 3.48
CA ILE A 59 -7.32 -2.32 3.62
C ILE A 59 -6.92 -1.88 5.03
N LYS A 60 -7.64 -0.92 5.60
CA LYS A 60 -7.41 -0.49 6.98
C LYS A 60 -7.50 -1.67 7.96
N ASN A 61 -8.48 -2.53 7.76
CA ASN A 61 -8.63 -3.71 8.62
C ASN A 61 -7.44 -4.65 8.49
N TYR A 62 -6.91 -4.85 7.28
CA TYR A 62 -5.68 -5.62 7.09
C TYR A 62 -4.52 -5.03 7.90
N ILE A 63 -4.38 -3.72 7.84
CA ILE A 63 -3.29 -3.03 8.54
C ILE A 63 -3.41 -3.25 10.04
N LEU A 64 -4.60 -3.10 10.60
CA LEU A 64 -4.82 -3.24 12.03
C LEU A 64 -4.67 -4.69 12.49
N GLU A 65 -5.28 -5.63 11.77
CA GLU A 65 -5.26 -7.03 12.16
C GLU A 65 -3.88 -7.67 12.09
N ASN A 66 -3.06 -7.24 11.14
CA ASN A 66 -1.75 -7.84 10.90
C ASN A 66 -0.61 -6.98 11.45
N LYS A 67 -0.91 -5.89 12.14
CA LYS A 67 0.09 -4.99 12.70
C LYS A 67 1.10 -4.52 11.65
N ILE A 68 0.58 -4.10 10.51
CA ILE A 68 1.38 -3.66 9.38
C ILE A 68 2.14 -2.38 9.74
N GLN A 69 3.44 -2.35 9.49
CA GLN A 69 4.25 -1.17 9.76
C GLN A 69 4.27 -0.17 8.60
N ALA A 70 4.09 -0.63 7.38
CA ALA A 70 4.14 0.23 6.20
C ALA A 70 3.40 -0.43 5.05
N VAL A 71 2.95 0.40 4.11
CA VAL A 71 2.23 -0.04 2.91
C VAL A 71 3.04 0.36 1.69
N ILE A 72 3.30 -0.58 0.81
CA ILE A 72 3.93 -0.32 -0.48
C ILE A 72 2.86 -0.42 -1.56
N ILE A 73 2.74 0.61 -2.38
CA ILE A 73 1.79 0.61 -3.50
C ILE A 73 2.57 0.81 -4.79
N GLY A 74 2.46 -0.15 -5.71
CA GLY A 74 3.12 -0.05 -7.00
C GLY A 74 2.56 1.10 -7.81
N MET A 75 3.45 1.84 -8.51
CA MET A 75 3.07 2.97 -9.34
C MET A 75 3.36 2.67 -10.79
N PRO A 76 2.33 2.62 -11.67
CA PRO A 76 2.53 2.34 -13.09
C PRO A 76 2.97 3.61 -13.84
N TYR A 77 4.20 4.05 -13.59
CA TYR A 77 4.75 5.21 -14.29
C TYR A 77 4.83 4.96 -15.80
N ASN A 78 4.68 6.02 -16.60
CA ASN A 78 4.93 5.95 -18.02
C ASN A 78 6.42 5.71 -18.28
N MET A 79 6.75 5.29 -19.49
CA MET A 79 8.14 4.96 -19.83
C MET A 79 9.08 6.15 -19.68
N ASP A 80 8.55 7.38 -19.80
CA ASP A 80 9.34 8.61 -19.64
C ASP A 80 9.40 9.08 -18.18
N GLY A 81 8.86 8.30 -17.25
CA GLY A 81 8.86 8.64 -15.83
C GLY A 81 7.71 9.52 -15.38
N THR A 82 6.85 9.95 -16.30
CA THR A 82 5.70 10.77 -15.91
C THR A 82 4.57 9.91 -15.34
N GLU A 83 3.67 10.55 -14.59
CA GLU A 83 2.51 9.88 -14.01
C GLU A 83 1.30 10.08 -14.91
N GLY A 84 0.63 8.96 -15.24
CA GLY A 84 -0.62 9.01 -15.96
C GLY A 84 -1.82 9.00 -15.02
N LYS A 85 -2.98 8.77 -15.62
CA LYS A 85 -4.25 8.77 -14.90
C LYS A 85 -4.29 7.74 -13.76
N ASN A 86 -3.72 6.56 -14.00
CA ASN A 86 -3.74 5.51 -12.98
C ASN A 86 -2.91 5.87 -11.75
N CYS A 87 -1.80 6.58 -11.94
CA CYS A 87 -1.00 7.05 -10.82
C CYS A 87 -1.78 8.06 -9.97
N GLN A 88 -2.55 8.93 -10.61
CA GLN A 88 -3.37 9.90 -9.88
C GLN A 88 -4.45 9.19 -9.06
N THR A 89 -5.05 8.15 -9.61
CA THR A 89 -6.05 7.35 -8.89
C THR A 89 -5.43 6.68 -7.67
N ILE A 90 -4.22 6.15 -7.80
CA ILE A 90 -3.50 5.51 -6.71
C ILE A 90 -3.16 6.54 -5.62
N ARG A 91 -2.72 7.73 -6.01
CA ARG A 91 -2.44 8.80 -5.03
C ARG A 91 -3.69 9.23 -4.28
N MET A 92 -4.83 9.26 -4.98
CA MET A 92 -6.11 9.57 -4.35
C MET A 92 -6.49 8.50 -3.32
N PHE A 93 -6.35 7.23 -3.67
CA PHE A 93 -6.58 6.12 -2.75
C PHE A 93 -5.67 6.24 -1.52
N ALA A 94 -4.38 6.49 -1.72
CA ALA A 94 -3.42 6.64 -0.62
C ALA A 94 -3.82 7.80 0.30
N SER A 95 -4.25 8.92 -0.27
CA SER A 95 -4.70 10.07 0.50
C SER A 95 -5.90 9.72 1.39
N HIS A 96 -6.87 8.99 0.84
CA HIS A 96 -8.03 8.55 1.62
C HIS A 96 -7.64 7.57 2.71
N LEU A 97 -6.71 6.67 2.42
CA LEU A 97 -6.22 5.72 3.41
C LEU A 97 -5.55 6.45 4.59
N LEU A 98 -4.73 7.46 4.29
CA LEU A 98 -4.04 8.23 5.31
C LEU A 98 -4.98 9.05 6.20
N LYS A 99 -6.17 9.39 5.70
CA LYS A 99 -7.17 10.05 6.53
C LYS A 99 -7.83 9.09 7.51
N SER A 100 -7.78 7.80 7.23
CA SER A 100 -8.45 6.78 8.05
C SER A 100 -7.51 6.13 9.05
N ILE A 101 -6.22 6.05 8.74
CA ILE A 101 -5.26 5.37 9.58
C ILE A 101 -3.87 5.99 9.43
N ASN A 102 -3.12 5.98 10.52
CA ASN A 102 -1.77 6.51 10.53
C ASN A 102 -0.78 5.38 10.18
N VAL A 103 -0.30 5.38 8.95
CA VAL A 103 0.65 4.37 8.47
C VAL A 103 1.55 5.01 7.41
N ASN A 104 2.77 4.52 7.29
CA ASN A 104 3.69 5.00 6.25
C ASN A 104 3.35 4.35 4.92
N ILE A 105 3.30 5.16 3.86
CA ILE A 105 3.03 4.69 2.50
C ILE A 105 4.22 5.01 1.62
N ILE A 106 4.63 4.03 0.81
CA ILE A 106 5.72 4.15 -0.15
C ILE A 106 5.18 3.76 -1.52
N PHE A 107 5.48 4.59 -2.52
CA PHE A 107 5.13 4.28 -3.89
C PHE A 107 6.26 3.57 -4.63
#